data_6f93c1c8e41eec674301626ce14241de
#
_entry.id   6f93c1c8e41eec674301626ce14241de
#
_cell.length_a   1.000
_cell.length_b   1.000
_cell.length_c   1.000
_cell.angle_alpha   90.00
_cell.angle_beta   90.00
_cell.angle_gamma   90.00
#
_symmetry.space_group_name_H-M   'P 1'
#
loop_
_entity.id
_entity.type
_entity.pdbx_description
1 polymer ?
#
loop_
_entity_poly.entity_id
_entity_poly.type
_entity_poly.pdbx_seq_one_letter_code
_entity_poly.pdbx_strand_id
1 'polypeptide(L)'
;MIEIKNLTMKYKNGKGVSNISISVDNGEVKGLLGPNGAGKSTTMRSLMGFLKPSEGSLSVEEINTIENPVEAKKIIGYLPGDPQLPQNLSPKSLFKLGADMRGQTTEYAMELAEKFELEVDQSLKELSKGNRQKVAIILAVQHKPKALILDEPTSGLDPFHQRSFFEIIEEFSNNGASILLSSHIISEVEKVAKSMAVLRDGAKVYDETYETFSNKAKEDGKDLEDAFFSFYDRKESNA
;
A
#
# COMPACT_ATOMS: atom_id res chain seq x y z
N MET A 1 -4.81 10.39 -9.16
CA MET A 1 -5.98 9.52 -8.84
C MET A 1 -5.65 8.06 -9.17
N ILE A 2 -6.05 7.13 -8.30
CA ILE A 2 -5.98 5.67 -8.54
C ILE A 2 -7.40 5.18 -8.80
N GLU A 3 -7.59 4.35 -9.84
CA GLU A 3 -8.91 3.83 -10.18
C GLU A 3 -8.83 2.33 -10.52
N ILE A 4 -9.62 1.54 -9.81
CA ILE A 4 -9.83 0.11 -10.01
C ILE A 4 -11.32 -0.08 -10.30
N LYS A 5 -11.68 -0.59 -11.48
CA LYS A 5 -13.09 -0.84 -11.87
C LYS A 5 -13.31 -2.31 -12.19
N ASN A 6 -14.21 -2.95 -11.44
CA ASN A 6 -14.68 -4.31 -11.64
C ASN A 6 -13.57 -5.35 -11.79
N LEU A 7 -12.46 -5.17 -11.03
CA LEU A 7 -11.31 -6.06 -11.09
C LEU A 7 -11.71 -7.49 -10.72
N THR A 8 -11.52 -8.41 -11.65
CA THR A 8 -11.59 -9.85 -11.41
C THR A 8 -10.27 -10.49 -11.83
N MET A 9 -9.61 -11.16 -10.88
CA MET A 9 -8.36 -11.88 -11.09
C MET A 9 -8.40 -13.20 -10.33
N LYS A 10 -8.26 -14.32 -11.01
CA LYS A 10 -8.27 -15.66 -10.43
C LYS A 10 -6.96 -16.38 -10.71
N TYR A 11 -6.40 -17.00 -9.67
CA TYR A 11 -5.30 -17.93 -9.80
C TYR A 11 -5.81 -19.30 -10.29
N LYS A 12 -4.90 -20.15 -10.76
CA LYS A 12 -5.24 -21.52 -11.23
C LYS A 12 -5.97 -22.38 -10.19
N ASN A 13 -5.77 -22.10 -8.90
CA ASN A 13 -6.44 -22.78 -7.78
C ASN A 13 -7.81 -22.18 -7.42
N GLY A 14 -8.34 -21.28 -8.23
CA GLY A 14 -9.64 -20.63 -8.03
C GLY A 14 -9.63 -19.47 -7.02
N LYS A 15 -8.57 -19.28 -6.22
CA LYS A 15 -8.43 -18.14 -5.33
C LYS A 15 -8.19 -16.86 -6.14
N GLY A 16 -8.41 -15.70 -5.53
CA GLY A 16 -8.16 -14.41 -6.15
C GLY A 16 -9.16 -13.35 -5.68
N VAL A 17 -9.47 -12.40 -6.55
CA VAL A 17 -10.45 -11.33 -6.29
C VAL A 17 -11.52 -11.30 -7.37
N SER A 18 -12.70 -10.80 -7.03
CA SER A 18 -13.85 -10.74 -7.94
C SER A 18 -14.58 -9.41 -7.77
N ASN A 19 -14.78 -8.72 -8.89
CA ASN A 19 -15.57 -7.50 -8.98
C ASN A 19 -15.17 -6.41 -7.97
N ILE A 20 -13.86 -6.18 -7.79
CA ILE A 20 -13.36 -5.13 -6.91
C ILE A 20 -13.37 -3.80 -7.66
N SER A 21 -14.05 -2.81 -7.08
CA SER A 21 -14.01 -1.42 -7.55
C SER A 21 -13.60 -0.51 -6.38
N ILE A 22 -12.50 0.23 -6.55
CA ILE A 22 -11.91 1.14 -5.54
C ILE A 22 -11.38 2.36 -6.28
N SER A 23 -11.65 3.55 -5.75
CA SER A 23 -11.05 4.80 -6.17
C SER A 23 -10.29 5.46 -5.02
N VAL A 24 -9.21 6.17 -5.37
CA VAL A 24 -8.44 7.02 -4.44
C VAL A 24 -8.20 8.33 -5.14
N ASP A 25 -8.73 9.40 -4.59
CA ASP A 25 -8.59 10.73 -5.16
C ASP A 25 -7.18 11.31 -4.97
N ASN A 26 -6.88 12.39 -5.69
CA ASN A 26 -5.62 13.11 -5.50
C ASN A 26 -5.57 13.72 -4.10
N GLY A 27 -4.45 13.52 -3.40
CA GLY A 27 -4.29 13.95 -2.01
C GLY A 27 -5.10 13.12 -0.99
N GLU A 28 -5.58 11.94 -1.41
CA GLU A 28 -6.26 11.01 -0.51
C GLU A 28 -5.34 9.86 -0.10
N VAL A 29 -5.44 9.46 1.16
CA VAL A 29 -4.95 8.17 1.67
C VAL A 29 -6.15 7.27 1.90
N LYS A 30 -6.20 6.14 1.18
CA LYS A 30 -7.22 5.10 1.38
C LYS A 30 -6.59 3.83 1.96
N GLY A 31 -7.15 3.34 3.05
CA GLY A 31 -6.80 2.07 3.65
C GLY A 31 -7.48 0.91 2.92
N LEU A 32 -6.72 -0.13 2.57
CA LEU A 32 -7.23 -1.42 2.09
C LEU A 32 -7.08 -2.46 3.18
N LEU A 33 -8.14 -2.70 3.93
CA LEU A 33 -8.14 -3.54 5.12
C LEU A 33 -8.60 -4.96 4.84
N GLY A 34 -8.10 -5.89 5.64
CA GLY A 34 -8.52 -7.28 5.59
C GLY A 34 -7.48 -8.24 6.15
N PRO A 35 -7.87 -9.45 6.55
CA PRO A 35 -6.94 -10.47 7.03
C PRO A 35 -6.02 -10.96 5.92
N ASN A 36 -5.05 -11.79 6.29
CA ASN A 36 -4.21 -12.47 5.34
C ASN A 36 -5.04 -13.37 4.41
N GLY A 37 -4.83 -13.25 3.10
CA GLY A 37 -5.62 -13.97 2.10
C GLY A 37 -6.91 -13.29 1.64
N ALA A 38 -7.30 -12.13 2.20
CA ALA A 38 -8.50 -11.39 1.79
C ALA A 38 -8.47 -10.85 0.35
N GLY A 39 -7.27 -10.79 -0.28
CA GLY A 39 -7.11 -10.31 -1.66
C GLY A 39 -6.38 -8.98 -1.79
N LYS A 40 -5.90 -8.36 -0.69
CA LYS A 40 -5.21 -7.06 -0.69
C LYS A 40 -4.02 -7.03 -1.66
N SER A 41 -3.03 -7.90 -1.45
CA SER A 41 -1.84 -7.99 -2.31
C SER A 41 -2.19 -8.39 -3.75
N THR A 42 -3.22 -9.21 -3.97
CA THR A 42 -3.68 -9.56 -5.32
C THR A 42 -4.22 -8.32 -6.04
N THR A 43 -5.03 -7.50 -5.37
CA THR A 43 -5.55 -6.24 -5.89
C THR A 43 -4.42 -5.27 -6.25
N MET A 44 -3.48 -5.06 -5.33
CA MET A 44 -2.33 -4.16 -5.55
C MET A 44 -1.40 -4.65 -6.66
N ARG A 45 -1.10 -5.95 -6.71
CA ARG A 45 -0.27 -6.54 -7.78
C ARG A 45 -0.95 -6.46 -9.15
N SER A 46 -2.27 -6.59 -9.20
CA SER A 46 -3.04 -6.37 -10.44
C SER A 46 -2.95 -4.92 -10.87
N LEU A 47 -3.12 -3.97 -9.94
CA LEU A 47 -2.98 -2.54 -10.22
C LEU A 47 -1.57 -2.18 -10.73
N MET A 48 -0.52 -2.85 -10.23
CA MET A 48 0.86 -2.69 -10.72
C MET A 48 1.14 -3.37 -12.07
N GLY A 49 0.15 -4.07 -12.65
CA GLY A 49 0.33 -4.83 -13.89
C GLY A 49 1.19 -6.09 -13.75
N PHE A 50 1.44 -6.57 -12.51
CA PHE A 50 2.17 -7.82 -12.28
C PHE A 50 1.28 -9.06 -12.44
N LEU A 51 -0.04 -8.87 -12.30
CA LEU A 51 -1.05 -9.90 -12.52
C LEU A 51 -2.02 -9.37 -13.58
N LYS A 52 -2.25 -10.17 -14.62
CA LYS A 52 -3.21 -9.80 -15.66
C LYS A 52 -4.62 -10.16 -15.18
N PRO A 53 -5.53 -9.18 -15.01
CA PRO A 53 -6.90 -9.45 -14.66
C PRO A 53 -7.63 -10.15 -15.82
N SER A 54 -8.67 -10.94 -15.48
CA SER A 54 -9.60 -11.50 -16.46
C SER A 54 -10.66 -10.48 -16.88
N GLU A 55 -11.00 -9.54 -15.97
CA GLU A 55 -12.00 -8.51 -16.17
C GLU A 55 -11.63 -7.23 -15.42
N GLY A 56 -12.17 -6.11 -15.88
CA GLY A 56 -12.01 -4.81 -15.25
C GLY A 56 -10.93 -3.94 -15.89
N SER A 57 -10.84 -2.70 -15.41
CA SER A 57 -9.82 -1.72 -15.82
C SER A 57 -9.10 -1.15 -14.63
N LEU A 58 -7.81 -0.87 -14.80
CA LEU A 58 -6.90 -0.41 -13.76
C LEU A 58 -6.12 0.79 -14.28
N SER A 59 -6.18 1.92 -13.60
CA SER A 59 -5.46 3.13 -14.00
C SER A 59 -4.90 3.91 -12.82
N VAL A 60 -3.82 4.65 -13.08
CA VAL A 60 -3.23 5.64 -12.20
C VAL A 60 -2.96 6.89 -13.01
N GLU A 61 -3.47 8.05 -12.55
CA GLU A 61 -3.41 9.31 -13.30
C GLU A 61 -3.87 9.14 -14.77
N GLU A 62 -5.02 8.45 -14.95
CA GLU A 62 -5.61 8.13 -16.26
C GLU A 62 -4.77 7.17 -17.14
N ILE A 63 -3.59 6.77 -16.70
CA ILE A 63 -2.74 5.81 -17.40
C ILE A 63 -3.20 4.39 -17.07
N ASN A 64 -3.67 3.65 -18.08
CA ASN A 64 -3.99 2.22 -17.92
C ASN A 64 -2.72 1.43 -17.60
N THR A 65 -2.68 0.81 -16.43
CA THR A 65 -1.47 0.15 -15.91
C THR A 65 -1.16 -1.18 -16.61
N ILE A 66 -2.12 -1.77 -17.30
CA ILE A 66 -1.95 -3.02 -18.03
C ILE A 66 -1.47 -2.74 -19.47
N GLU A 67 -2.03 -1.72 -20.11
CA GLU A 67 -1.69 -1.36 -21.48
C GLU A 67 -0.40 -0.53 -21.57
N ASN A 68 -0.16 0.32 -20.57
CA ASN A 68 0.97 1.24 -20.52
C ASN A 68 1.81 1.06 -19.22
N PRO A 69 2.32 -0.16 -18.94
CA PRO A 69 2.93 -0.47 -17.65
C PRO A 69 4.24 0.29 -17.37
N VAL A 70 4.96 0.68 -18.42
CA VAL A 70 6.22 1.44 -18.27
C VAL A 70 5.92 2.86 -17.82
N GLU A 71 4.97 3.52 -18.48
CA GLU A 71 4.58 4.90 -18.16
C GLU A 71 3.94 4.97 -16.76
N ALA A 72 3.07 4.02 -16.44
CA ALA A 72 2.48 3.93 -15.10
C ALA A 72 3.55 3.80 -14.00
N LYS A 73 4.54 2.93 -14.18
CA LYS A 73 5.62 2.72 -13.18
C LYS A 73 6.55 3.92 -13.00
N LYS A 74 6.58 4.87 -13.93
CA LYS A 74 7.34 6.12 -13.76
C LYS A 74 6.76 7.01 -12.68
N ILE A 75 5.44 6.96 -12.50
CA ILE A 75 4.68 7.83 -11.60
C ILE A 75 4.18 7.12 -10.34
N ILE A 76 4.41 5.83 -10.22
CA ILE A 76 3.98 5.02 -9.07
C ILE A 76 5.18 4.66 -8.21
N GLY A 77 5.04 4.87 -6.89
CA GLY A 77 5.88 4.26 -5.88
C GLY A 77 5.20 2.97 -5.37
N TYR A 78 5.90 1.85 -5.42
CA TYR A 78 5.37 0.57 -5.00
C TYR A 78 6.22 -0.07 -3.90
N LEU A 79 5.58 -0.43 -2.80
CA LEU A 79 6.15 -1.22 -1.73
C LEU A 79 5.41 -2.56 -1.64
N PRO A 80 6.05 -3.69 -1.98
CA PRO A 80 5.45 -5.02 -1.77
C PRO A 80 5.49 -5.41 -0.30
N GLY A 81 4.55 -6.26 0.15
CA GLY A 81 4.47 -6.73 1.54
C GLY A 81 5.67 -7.59 2.00
N ASP A 82 6.43 -8.15 1.06
CA ASP A 82 7.70 -8.85 1.30
C ASP A 82 8.74 -8.39 0.26
N PRO A 83 9.47 -7.28 0.56
CA PRO A 83 10.45 -6.73 -0.37
C PRO A 83 11.66 -7.65 -0.54
N GLN A 84 11.85 -8.15 -1.75
CA GLN A 84 13.02 -8.97 -2.12
C GLN A 84 14.14 -8.06 -2.62
N LEU A 85 15.01 -7.61 -1.72
CA LEU A 85 16.12 -6.71 -2.04
C LEU A 85 17.40 -7.50 -2.31
N PRO A 86 18.27 -7.06 -3.26
CA PRO A 86 19.57 -7.68 -3.55
C PRO A 86 20.49 -7.66 -2.33
N GLN A 87 20.75 -8.83 -1.73
CA GLN A 87 21.40 -8.96 -0.43
C GLN A 87 22.87 -8.48 -0.39
N ASN A 88 23.53 -8.46 -1.53
CA ASN A 88 24.95 -8.09 -1.67
C ASN A 88 25.20 -6.59 -1.97
N LEU A 89 24.13 -5.79 -2.06
CA LEU A 89 24.24 -4.35 -2.24
C LEU A 89 24.03 -3.63 -0.91
N SER A 90 24.52 -2.39 -0.81
CA SER A 90 24.20 -1.48 0.28
C SER A 90 22.95 -0.65 -0.06
N PRO A 91 22.22 -0.11 0.94
CA PRO A 91 21.14 0.86 0.72
C PRO A 91 21.55 2.01 -0.20
N LYS A 92 22.70 2.62 0.05
CA LYS A 92 23.26 3.71 -0.78
C LYS A 92 23.43 3.33 -2.24
N SER A 93 23.89 2.10 -2.51
CA SER A 93 24.04 1.60 -3.88
C SER A 93 22.68 1.40 -4.55
N LEU A 94 21.67 0.94 -3.81
CA LEU A 94 20.31 0.79 -4.33
C LEU A 94 19.64 2.14 -4.58
N PHE A 95 19.80 3.11 -3.68
CA PHE A 95 19.27 4.45 -3.87
C PHE A 95 19.88 5.10 -5.11
N LYS A 96 21.21 4.94 -5.27
CA LYS A 96 21.90 5.42 -6.48
C LYS A 96 21.34 4.75 -7.74
N LEU A 97 21.19 3.43 -7.74
CA LEU A 97 20.64 2.71 -8.89
C LEU A 97 19.23 3.21 -9.23
N GLY A 98 18.36 3.37 -8.24
CA GLY A 98 17.01 3.90 -8.43
C GLY A 98 16.97 5.31 -8.96
N ALA A 99 17.87 6.18 -8.50
CA ALA A 99 18.02 7.54 -8.97
C ALA A 99 18.57 7.60 -10.42
N ASP A 100 19.64 6.84 -10.73
CA ASP A 100 20.24 6.77 -12.06
C ASP A 100 19.24 6.30 -13.13
N MET A 101 18.40 5.31 -12.81
CA MET A 101 17.35 4.81 -13.71
C MET A 101 16.28 5.87 -14.06
N ARG A 102 16.17 6.93 -13.28
CA ARG A 102 15.17 7.99 -13.42
C ARG A 102 15.79 9.36 -13.77
N GLY A 103 17.12 9.43 -13.91
CA GLY A 103 17.84 10.68 -14.14
C GLY A 103 17.72 11.66 -12.96
N GLN A 104 17.68 11.15 -11.73
CA GLN A 104 17.52 11.93 -10.50
C GLN A 104 18.76 11.85 -9.61
N THR A 105 18.82 12.68 -8.57
CA THR A 105 19.84 12.62 -7.51
C THR A 105 19.40 11.72 -6.36
N THR A 106 20.33 11.38 -5.48
CA THR A 106 20.04 10.58 -4.28
C THR A 106 19.73 11.43 -3.04
N GLU A 107 19.71 12.76 -3.18
CA GLU A 107 19.56 13.69 -2.04
C GLU A 107 18.35 13.34 -1.16
N TYR A 108 17.18 13.27 -1.76
CA TYR A 108 15.95 12.95 -1.01
C TYR A 108 15.98 11.54 -0.37
N ALA A 109 16.58 10.56 -1.04
CA ALA A 109 16.74 9.23 -0.46
C ALA A 109 17.67 9.25 0.77
N MET A 110 18.72 10.08 0.73
CA MET A 110 19.65 10.23 1.86
C MET A 110 19.03 11.00 3.02
N GLU A 111 18.23 12.04 2.76
CA GLU A 111 17.43 12.74 3.78
C GLU A 111 16.48 11.78 4.50
N LEU A 112 15.79 10.91 3.74
CA LEU A 112 14.91 9.89 4.33
C LEU A 112 15.69 8.82 5.10
N ALA A 113 16.90 8.46 4.63
CA ALA A 113 17.75 7.51 5.35
C ALA A 113 18.18 8.07 6.71
N GLU A 114 18.52 9.37 6.78
CA GLU A 114 18.81 10.05 8.05
C GLU A 114 17.57 10.09 8.96
N LYS A 115 16.40 10.46 8.43
CA LYS A 115 15.12 10.46 9.18
C LYS A 115 14.78 9.08 9.77
N PHE A 116 15.13 8.00 9.08
CA PHE A 116 14.94 6.61 9.54
C PHE A 116 16.13 6.06 10.35
N GLU A 117 17.15 6.84 10.63
CA GLU A 117 18.37 6.38 11.31
C GLU A 117 18.95 5.11 10.65
N LEU A 118 19.00 5.10 9.31
CA LEU A 118 19.37 3.93 8.52
C LEU A 118 20.87 3.94 8.18
N GLU A 119 21.57 2.88 8.54
CA GLU A 119 22.94 2.62 8.08
C GLU A 119 22.96 2.29 6.59
N VAL A 120 23.55 3.20 5.78
CA VAL A 120 23.45 3.13 4.32
C VAL A 120 24.63 2.44 3.63
N ASP A 121 25.74 2.27 4.31
CA ASP A 121 26.99 1.70 3.74
C ASP A 121 27.15 0.20 4.00
N GLN A 122 26.37 -0.40 4.94
CA GLN A 122 26.35 -1.82 5.22
C GLN A 122 25.63 -2.62 4.12
N SER A 123 26.02 -3.89 3.95
CA SER A 123 25.32 -4.80 3.06
C SER A 123 23.89 -5.09 3.56
N LEU A 124 22.92 -5.17 2.67
CA LEU A 124 21.53 -5.52 3.00
C LEU A 124 21.39 -6.87 3.72
N LYS A 125 22.34 -7.78 3.49
CA LYS A 125 22.41 -9.07 4.19
C LYS A 125 22.58 -8.90 5.70
N GLU A 126 23.29 -7.85 6.13
CA GLU A 126 23.62 -7.56 7.53
C GLU A 126 22.51 -6.79 8.24
N LEU A 127 21.59 -6.20 7.48
CA LEU A 127 20.50 -5.40 8.03
C LEU A 127 19.40 -6.28 8.65
N SER A 128 18.79 -5.78 9.72
CA SER A 128 17.57 -6.34 10.30
C SER A 128 16.39 -6.30 9.31
N LYS A 129 15.34 -7.08 9.58
CA LYS A 129 14.10 -7.01 8.78
C LYS A 129 13.54 -5.59 8.73
N GLY A 130 13.50 -4.88 9.88
CA GLY A 130 13.00 -3.50 9.95
C GLY A 130 13.85 -2.53 9.12
N ASN A 131 15.18 -2.65 9.15
CA ASN A 131 16.05 -1.80 8.33
C ASN A 131 15.90 -2.09 6.83
N ARG A 132 15.71 -3.35 6.43
CA ARG A 132 15.36 -3.68 5.03
C ARG A 132 14.01 -3.09 4.61
N GLN A 133 13.03 -3.05 5.53
CA GLN A 133 11.75 -2.39 5.28
C GLN A 133 11.90 -0.89 5.06
N LYS A 134 12.73 -0.21 5.89
CA LYS A 134 13.05 1.22 5.68
C LYS A 134 13.68 1.47 4.29
N VAL A 135 14.62 0.62 3.88
CA VAL A 135 15.22 0.71 2.52
C VAL A 135 14.15 0.59 1.45
N ALA A 136 13.23 -0.39 1.57
CA ALA A 136 12.16 -0.59 0.60
C ALA A 136 11.18 0.59 0.55
N ILE A 137 10.85 1.19 1.70
CA ILE A 137 10.04 2.41 1.78
C ILE A 137 10.74 3.56 1.03
N ILE A 138 12.02 3.81 1.31
CA ILE A 138 12.78 4.88 0.66
C ILE A 138 12.81 4.68 -0.86
N LEU A 139 13.08 3.46 -1.33
CA LEU A 139 13.06 3.13 -2.77
C LEU A 139 11.69 3.40 -3.42
N ALA A 140 10.60 3.15 -2.69
CA ALA A 140 9.25 3.40 -3.19
C ALA A 140 8.94 4.90 -3.34
N VAL A 141 9.53 5.76 -2.48
CA VAL A 141 9.18 7.19 -2.44
C VAL A 141 10.25 8.13 -2.98
N GLN A 142 11.53 7.68 -3.14
CA GLN A 142 12.66 8.55 -3.46
C GLN A 142 12.49 9.36 -4.75
N HIS A 143 11.71 8.87 -5.71
CA HIS A 143 11.46 9.55 -6.99
C HIS A 143 10.23 10.48 -6.95
N LYS A 144 9.69 10.77 -5.76
CA LYS A 144 8.53 11.65 -5.53
C LYS A 144 7.35 11.31 -6.44
N PRO A 145 6.82 10.06 -6.34
CA PRO A 145 5.75 9.58 -7.21
C PRO A 145 4.44 10.34 -7.01
N LYS A 146 3.55 10.32 -8.03
CA LYS A 146 2.20 10.87 -7.96
C LYS A 146 1.21 9.92 -7.28
N ALA A 147 1.54 8.64 -7.21
CA ALA A 147 0.73 7.65 -6.51
C ALA A 147 1.62 6.68 -5.74
N LEU A 148 1.15 6.25 -4.56
CA LEU A 148 1.80 5.26 -3.72
C LEU A 148 0.89 4.04 -3.54
N ILE A 149 1.43 2.85 -3.78
CA ILE A 149 0.77 1.57 -3.56
C ILE A 149 1.63 0.79 -2.57
N LEU A 150 1.14 0.66 -1.32
CA LEU A 150 1.93 0.22 -0.18
C LEU A 150 1.28 -1.00 0.47
N ASP A 151 1.89 -2.17 0.31
CA ASP A 151 1.39 -3.43 0.85
C ASP A 151 2.05 -3.73 2.20
N GLU A 152 1.28 -3.64 3.32
CA GLU A 152 1.73 -3.86 4.71
C GLU A 152 3.01 -3.05 5.07
N PRO A 153 3.05 -1.72 4.84
CA PRO A 153 4.27 -0.92 4.88
C PRO A 153 4.93 -0.82 6.25
N THR A 154 4.17 -0.95 7.32
CA THR A 154 4.61 -0.85 8.71
C THR A 154 5.19 -2.14 9.28
N SER A 155 5.11 -3.25 8.52
CA SER A 155 5.59 -4.56 8.95
C SER A 155 7.06 -4.55 9.33
N GLY A 156 7.35 -4.85 10.60
CA GLY A 156 8.72 -4.92 11.13
C GLY A 156 9.34 -3.58 11.52
N LEU A 157 8.59 -2.48 11.41
CA LEU A 157 9.00 -1.18 11.97
C LEU A 157 8.61 -1.12 13.46
N ASP A 158 9.48 -0.54 14.26
CA ASP A 158 9.15 -0.15 15.61
C ASP A 158 8.25 1.11 15.64
N PRO A 159 7.61 1.44 16.77
CA PRO A 159 6.67 2.55 16.86
C PRO A 159 7.23 3.92 16.47
N PHE A 160 8.53 4.18 16.70
CA PHE A 160 9.15 5.45 16.32
C PHE A 160 9.27 5.59 14.81
N HIS A 161 9.73 4.53 14.13
CA HIS A 161 9.87 4.52 12.68
C HIS A 161 8.51 4.39 11.97
N GLN A 162 7.49 3.77 12.59
CA GLN A 162 6.12 3.86 12.09
C GLN A 162 5.63 5.31 12.06
N ARG A 163 5.92 6.10 13.12
CA ARG A 163 5.56 7.52 13.16
C ARG A 163 6.24 8.29 12.01
N SER A 164 7.56 8.09 11.82
CA SER A 164 8.30 8.73 10.72
C SER A 164 7.73 8.34 9.35
N PHE A 165 7.31 7.09 9.18
CA PHE A 165 6.62 6.63 7.98
C PHE A 165 5.29 7.35 7.76
N PHE A 166 4.44 7.48 8.78
CA PHE A 166 3.15 8.18 8.65
C PHE A 166 3.33 9.66 8.32
N GLU A 167 4.34 10.34 8.88
CA GLU A 167 4.69 11.71 8.52
C GLU A 167 5.06 11.84 7.03
N ILE A 168 5.80 10.87 6.47
CA ILE A 168 6.12 10.84 5.03
C ILE A 168 4.83 10.65 4.21
N ILE A 169 3.94 9.75 4.61
CA ILE A 169 2.67 9.51 3.91
C ILE A 169 1.78 10.77 3.92
N GLU A 170 1.72 11.47 5.05
CA GLU A 170 0.99 12.73 5.17
C GLU A 170 1.59 13.82 4.26
N GLU A 171 2.92 13.95 4.20
CA GLU A 171 3.61 14.85 3.30
C GLU A 171 3.25 14.57 1.83
N PHE A 172 3.29 13.31 1.39
CA PHE A 172 2.92 12.93 0.02
C PHE A 172 1.45 13.23 -0.28
N SER A 173 0.54 12.93 0.64
CA SER A 173 -0.88 13.22 0.52
C SER A 173 -1.13 14.72 0.40
N ASN A 174 -0.51 15.54 1.25
CA ASN A 174 -0.62 16.99 1.22
C ASN A 174 -0.06 17.59 -0.07
N ASN A 175 0.92 16.95 -0.70
CA ASN A 175 1.47 17.31 -2.00
C ASN A 175 0.66 16.74 -3.19
N GLY A 176 -0.53 16.18 -2.92
CA GLY A 176 -1.48 15.73 -3.95
C GLY A 176 -1.30 14.31 -4.43
N ALA A 177 -0.42 13.50 -3.83
CA ALA A 177 -0.29 12.10 -4.20
C ALA A 177 -1.49 11.26 -3.76
N SER A 178 -1.95 10.33 -4.61
CA SER A 178 -2.99 9.35 -4.26
C SER A 178 -2.33 8.13 -3.61
N ILE A 179 -2.79 7.71 -2.44
CA ILE A 179 -2.12 6.66 -1.66
C ILE A 179 -3.09 5.53 -1.33
N LEU A 180 -2.79 4.32 -1.80
CA LEU A 180 -3.46 3.08 -1.42
C LEU A 180 -2.54 2.27 -0.50
N LEU A 181 -2.93 2.13 0.77
CA LEU A 181 -2.15 1.47 1.81
C LEU A 181 -2.91 0.25 2.34
N SER A 182 -2.30 -0.94 2.28
CA SER A 182 -2.91 -2.12 2.90
C SER A 182 -2.45 -2.33 4.33
N SER A 183 -3.37 -2.77 5.18
CA SER A 183 -3.06 -3.27 6.53
C SER A 183 -4.09 -4.32 6.97
N HIS A 184 -3.74 -5.11 7.97
CA HIS A 184 -4.68 -5.95 8.71
C HIS A 184 -4.97 -5.36 10.10
N ILE A 185 -4.41 -4.18 10.42
CA ILE A 185 -4.54 -3.47 11.70
C ILE A 185 -5.26 -2.14 11.44
N ILE A 186 -6.48 -1.99 11.96
CA ILE A 186 -7.29 -0.80 11.72
C ILE A 186 -6.67 0.45 12.34
N SER A 187 -6.05 0.35 13.51
CA SER A 187 -5.42 1.47 14.20
C SER A 187 -4.17 2.04 13.49
N GLU A 188 -3.60 1.34 12.51
CA GLU A 188 -2.57 1.89 11.63
C GLU A 188 -3.20 2.78 10.54
N VAL A 189 -4.30 2.32 9.96
CA VAL A 189 -5.03 3.03 8.90
C VAL A 189 -5.67 4.31 9.43
N GLU A 190 -6.23 4.25 10.64
CA GLU A 190 -6.81 5.39 11.36
C GLU A 190 -5.89 6.62 11.41
N LYS A 191 -4.57 6.40 11.53
CA LYS A 191 -3.60 7.50 11.71
C LYS A 191 -3.47 8.41 10.50
N VAL A 192 -3.73 7.90 9.29
CA VAL A 192 -3.44 8.63 8.04
C VAL A 192 -4.55 8.55 7.00
N ALA A 193 -5.43 7.55 7.04
CA ALA A 193 -6.41 7.34 5.99
C ALA A 193 -7.68 8.17 6.21
N LYS A 194 -8.15 8.82 5.14
CA LYS A 194 -9.45 9.51 5.09
C LYS A 194 -10.59 8.56 4.79
N SER A 195 -10.32 7.48 4.08
CA SER A 195 -11.31 6.48 3.69
C SER A 195 -10.72 5.07 3.76
N MET A 196 -11.58 4.07 3.78
CA MET A 196 -11.17 2.68 3.86
C MET A 196 -12.07 1.77 3.03
N ALA A 197 -11.46 0.76 2.43
CA ALA A 197 -12.16 -0.37 1.82
C ALA A 197 -11.78 -1.66 2.57
N VAL A 198 -12.76 -2.52 2.83
CA VAL A 198 -12.55 -3.80 3.51
C VAL A 198 -12.74 -4.94 2.52
N LEU A 199 -11.74 -5.82 2.42
CA LEU A 199 -11.81 -7.03 1.63
C LEU A 199 -12.04 -8.27 2.51
N ARG A 200 -12.93 -9.17 2.05
CA ARG A 200 -13.16 -10.49 2.64
C ARG A 200 -13.32 -11.51 1.52
N ASP A 201 -12.56 -12.60 1.59
CA ASP A 201 -12.66 -13.74 0.66
C ASP A 201 -12.59 -13.34 -0.83
N GLY A 202 -11.78 -12.33 -1.15
CA GLY A 202 -11.60 -11.81 -2.51
C GLY A 202 -12.70 -10.88 -3.00
N ALA A 203 -13.59 -10.42 -2.15
CA ALA A 203 -14.65 -9.45 -2.44
C ALA A 203 -14.52 -8.19 -1.57
N LYS A 204 -14.95 -7.04 -2.10
CA LYS A 204 -15.07 -5.81 -1.32
C LYS A 204 -16.40 -5.84 -0.55
N VAL A 205 -16.34 -5.75 0.79
CA VAL A 205 -17.52 -5.80 1.67
C VAL A 205 -17.86 -4.45 2.28
N TYR A 206 -16.93 -3.49 2.24
CA TYR A 206 -17.11 -2.13 2.73
C TYR A 206 -16.24 -1.13 1.95
N ASP A 207 -16.71 0.12 1.76
CA ASP A 207 -15.93 1.20 1.13
C ASP A 207 -16.58 2.55 1.47
N GLU A 208 -16.06 3.23 2.49
CA GLU A 208 -16.58 4.50 2.98
C GLU A 208 -15.46 5.34 3.60
N THR A 209 -15.82 6.57 4.04
CA THR A 209 -14.90 7.39 4.82
C THR A 209 -14.67 6.76 6.20
N TYR A 210 -13.48 7.02 6.76
CA TYR A 210 -13.16 6.59 8.11
C TYR A 210 -14.13 7.19 9.15
N GLU A 211 -14.54 8.44 8.95
CA GLU A 211 -15.51 9.13 9.81
C GLU A 211 -16.86 8.39 9.82
N THR A 212 -17.38 8.01 8.64
CA THR A 212 -18.63 7.25 8.52
C THR A 212 -18.53 5.92 9.27
N PHE A 213 -17.40 5.21 9.11
CA PHE A 213 -17.17 3.96 9.82
C PHE A 213 -17.12 4.15 11.34
N SER A 214 -16.38 5.15 11.81
CA SER A 214 -16.24 5.46 13.24
C SER A 214 -17.57 5.84 13.90
N ASN A 215 -18.39 6.65 13.21
CA ASN A 215 -19.70 7.04 13.70
C ASN A 215 -20.64 5.84 13.82
N LYS A 216 -20.65 4.97 12.81
CA LYS A 216 -21.44 3.74 12.83
C LYS A 216 -21.02 2.76 13.94
N ALA A 217 -19.72 2.62 14.17
CA ALA A 217 -19.21 1.80 15.28
C ALA A 217 -19.71 2.31 16.63
N LYS A 218 -19.68 3.66 16.84
CA LYS A 218 -20.21 4.30 18.06
C LYS A 218 -21.71 4.12 18.22
N GLU A 219 -22.49 4.25 17.16
CA GLU A 219 -23.95 4.02 17.15
C GLU A 219 -24.29 2.57 17.52
N ASP A 220 -23.47 1.61 17.06
CA ASP A 220 -23.62 0.19 17.39
C ASP A 220 -23.06 -0.17 18.78
N GLY A 221 -22.47 0.79 19.53
CA GLY A 221 -21.87 0.58 20.84
C GLY A 221 -20.61 -0.27 20.81
N LYS A 222 -19.89 -0.30 19.66
CA LYS A 222 -18.68 -1.08 19.43
C LYS A 222 -17.45 -0.17 19.41
N ASP A 223 -16.31 -0.71 19.81
CA ASP A 223 -15.05 -0.09 19.43
C ASP A 223 -14.72 -0.35 17.94
N LEU A 224 -13.68 0.32 17.44
CA LEU A 224 -13.33 0.26 16.01
C LEU A 224 -12.81 -1.13 15.59
N GLU A 225 -12.13 -1.84 16.49
CA GLU A 225 -11.63 -3.18 16.23
C GLU A 225 -12.77 -4.18 16.18
N ASP A 226 -13.70 -4.13 17.13
CA ASP A 226 -14.91 -4.97 17.16
C ASP A 226 -15.78 -4.70 15.93
N ALA A 227 -15.97 -3.44 15.56
CA ALA A 227 -16.72 -3.09 14.35
C ALA A 227 -16.03 -3.63 13.08
N PHE A 228 -14.70 -3.56 13.00
CA PHE A 228 -13.92 -4.13 11.91
C PHE A 228 -14.03 -5.65 11.87
N PHE A 229 -13.88 -6.35 13.01
CA PHE A 229 -14.00 -7.79 13.06
C PHE A 229 -15.41 -8.29 12.71
N SER A 230 -16.45 -7.49 12.95
CA SER A 230 -17.82 -7.86 12.56
C SER A 230 -17.98 -8.10 11.04
N PHE A 231 -17.11 -7.56 10.19
CA PHE A 231 -17.10 -7.90 8.77
C PHE A 231 -16.70 -9.35 8.49
N TYR A 232 -16.04 -10.02 9.45
CA TYR A 232 -15.54 -11.39 9.33
C TYR A 232 -16.33 -12.39 10.14
N ASP A 233 -17.20 -11.93 11.05
CA ASP A 233 -18.11 -12.79 11.74
C ASP A 233 -19.02 -13.49 10.71
N ARG A 234 -18.95 -14.81 10.65
CA ARG A 234 -19.89 -15.60 9.88
C ARG A 234 -21.25 -15.43 10.58
N LYS A 235 -22.14 -14.60 10.03
CA LYS A 235 -23.55 -14.84 10.29
C LYS A 235 -23.80 -16.26 9.80
N GLU A 236 -24.03 -17.19 10.71
CA GLU A 236 -24.69 -18.45 10.38
C GLU A 236 -25.94 -18.03 9.64
N SER A 237 -25.93 -18.19 8.31
CA SER A 237 -27.13 -18.14 7.50
C SER A 237 -27.92 -19.34 7.92
N ASN A 238 -28.80 -19.14 8.91
CA ASN A 238 -29.90 -20.07 9.14
C ASN A 238 -30.67 -20.19 7.82
N ALA A 239 -30.62 -21.41 7.32
CA ALA A 239 -31.38 -21.93 6.19
C ALA A 239 -32.88 -21.67 6.29
#